data_854c4e0ce20710fdb76759fedbd1aacb
#
_entry.id   854c4e0ce20710fdb76759fedbd1aacb
#
_cell.length_a   1.000
_cell.length_b   1.000
_cell.length_c   1.000
_cell.angle_alpha   90.00
_cell.angle_beta   90.00
_cell.angle_gamma   90.00
#
_symmetry.space_group_name_H-M   'P 1'
#
loop_
_entity.id
_entity.type
_entity.pdbx_description
1 polymer ?
#
loop_
_entity_poly.entity_id
_entity_poly.type
_entity_poly.pdbx_seq_one_letter_code
_entity_poly.pdbx_strand_id
1 'polypeptide(L)' 'MIEIQIRETDEFIKLGQALKKTGLVESGVDAKFVIQDGLVKVNGETELQRGKKIHDGDLISYNGETVKVSK' A
#
# COMPACT_ATOMS: atom_id res chain seq x y z
N MET A 1 0.09 -11.81 -8.06
CA MET A 1 0.15 -11.13 -6.75
C MET A 1 1.54 -10.56 -6.53
N ILE A 2 1.60 -9.32 -6.11
CA ILE A 2 2.85 -8.65 -5.78
C ILE A 2 3.12 -8.87 -4.30
N GLU A 3 4.36 -9.15 -3.94
CA GLU A 3 4.75 -9.28 -2.54
C GLU A 3 5.80 -8.23 -2.20
N ILE A 4 5.62 -7.55 -1.06
CA ILE A 4 6.62 -6.64 -0.53
C ILE A 4 6.90 -6.98 0.91
N GLN A 5 8.09 -6.62 1.37
CA GLN A 5 8.53 -6.94 2.71
C GLN A 5 8.77 -5.66 3.50
N ILE A 6 8.25 -5.63 4.72
CA ILE A 6 8.54 -4.56 5.67
C ILE A 6 9.96 -4.77 6.18
N ARG A 7 10.72 -3.69 6.36
CA ARG A 7 12.09 -3.75 6.88
C ARG A 7 12.08 -4.35 8.28
N GLU A 8 13.09 -5.15 8.61
CA GLU A 8 13.18 -5.83 9.90
C GLU A 8 13.12 -4.87 11.09
N THR A 9 13.61 -3.65 10.90
CA THR A 9 13.63 -2.62 11.94
C THR A 9 12.28 -1.92 12.12
N ASP A 10 11.33 -2.15 11.21
CA ASP A 10 10.04 -1.46 11.21
C ASP A 10 8.91 -2.40 11.57
N GLU A 11 7.90 -1.90 12.28
CA GLU A 11 6.70 -2.65 12.62
C GLU A 11 5.66 -2.59 11.51
N PHE A 12 5.72 -1.57 10.67
CA PHE A 12 4.74 -1.32 9.62
C PHE A 12 5.38 -0.51 8.49
N ILE A 13 4.66 -0.42 7.38
CA ILE A 13 4.99 0.49 6.29
C ILE A 13 3.75 1.34 6.02
N LYS A 14 3.92 2.61 5.69
CA LYS A 14 2.78 3.45 5.34
C LYS A 14 2.25 3.10 3.96
N LEU A 15 0.93 3.19 3.80
CA LEU A 15 0.26 2.80 2.55
C LEU A 15 0.88 3.46 1.31
N GLY A 16 1.12 4.77 1.36
CA GLY A 16 1.73 5.47 0.24
C GLY A 16 3.11 4.95 -0.10
N GLN A 17 3.90 4.60 0.91
CA GLN A 17 5.23 4.02 0.72
C GLN A 17 5.15 2.61 0.13
N ALA A 18 4.16 1.84 0.58
CA ALA A 18 3.95 0.48 0.07
C ALA A 18 3.63 0.50 -1.42
N LEU A 19 2.73 1.38 -1.85
CA LEU A 19 2.39 1.51 -3.27
C LEU A 19 3.58 1.93 -4.12
N LYS A 20 4.38 2.86 -3.61
CA LYS A 20 5.59 3.31 -4.30
C LYS A 20 6.62 2.18 -4.41
N LYS A 21 6.77 1.40 -3.36
CA LYS A 21 7.71 0.28 -3.33
C LYS A 21 7.35 -0.81 -4.34
N THR A 22 6.06 -1.01 -4.63
CA THR A 22 5.60 -1.99 -5.62
C THR A 22 5.85 -1.55 -7.05
N GLY A 23 6.07 -0.25 -7.28
CA GLY A 23 6.14 0.30 -8.61
C GLY A 23 4.78 0.57 -9.25
N LEU A 24 3.67 0.33 -8.54
CA LEU A 24 2.33 0.60 -9.05
C LEU A 24 2.07 2.10 -9.20
N VAL A 25 2.77 2.91 -8.43
CA VAL A 25 2.79 4.36 -8.59
C VAL A 25 4.24 4.81 -8.63
N GLU A 26 4.51 5.93 -9.29
CA GLU A 26 5.88 6.40 -9.52
C GLU A 26 6.41 7.29 -8.42
N SER A 27 5.51 7.94 -7.67
CA SER A 27 5.92 8.92 -6.66
C SER A 27 4.95 8.97 -5.50
N GLY A 28 5.36 9.64 -4.43
CA GLY A 28 4.49 9.87 -3.28
C GLY A 28 3.27 10.72 -3.63
N VAL A 29 3.42 11.63 -4.60
CA VAL A 29 2.31 12.47 -5.07
C VAL A 29 1.28 11.60 -5.80
N ASP A 30 1.72 10.71 -6.67
CA ASP A 30 0.83 9.78 -7.35
C ASP A 30 0.10 8.88 -6.35
N ALA A 31 0.81 8.38 -5.35
CA ALA A 31 0.20 7.58 -4.29
C ALA A 31 -0.90 8.37 -3.58
N LYS A 32 -0.64 9.62 -3.26
CA LYS A 32 -1.61 10.48 -2.61
C LYS A 32 -2.88 10.60 -3.44
N PHE A 33 -2.75 10.86 -4.74
CA PHE A 33 -3.90 11.03 -5.62
C PHE A 33 -4.75 9.77 -5.72
N VAL A 34 -4.14 8.62 -5.97
CA VAL A 34 -4.91 7.38 -6.13
C VAL A 34 -5.58 6.95 -4.82
N ILE A 35 -4.94 7.20 -3.69
CA ILE A 35 -5.54 6.89 -2.40
C ILE A 35 -6.73 7.81 -2.12
N GLN A 36 -6.56 9.12 -2.32
CA GLN A 36 -7.62 10.09 -2.07
C GLN A 36 -8.80 9.93 -3.03
N ASP A 37 -8.55 9.43 -4.23
CA ASP A 37 -9.60 9.15 -5.21
C ASP A 37 -10.38 7.87 -4.92
N GLY A 38 -10.04 7.16 -3.86
CA GLY A 38 -10.77 5.96 -3.46
C GLY A 38 -10.43 4.73 -4.28
N LEU A 39 -9.29 4.73 -4.97
CA LEU A 39 -8.90 3.65 -5.87
C LEU A 39 -8.11 2.54 -5.17
N VAL A 40 -7.77 2.72 -3.90
CA VAL A 40 -6.95 1.79 -3.14
C VAL A 40 -7.75 1.17 -2.01
N LYS A 41 -7.65 -0.15 -1.88
CA LYS A 41 -8.30 -0.88 -0.79
C LYS A 41 -7.24 -1.57 0.06
N VAL A 42 -7.52 -1.64 1.36
CA VAL A 42 -6.70 -2.40 2.30
C VAL A 42 -7.61 -3.45 2.93
N ASN A 43 -7.26 -4.73 2.76
CA ASN A 43 -8.06 -5.85 3.24
C ASN A 43 -9.53 -5.74 2.79
N GLY A 44 -9.73 -5.32 1.54
CA GLY A 44 -11.06 -5.25 0.94
C GLY A 44 -11.83 -3.96 1.21
N GLU A 45 -11.29 -3.06 2.02
CA GLU A 45 -11.97 -1.80 2.34
C GLU A 45 -11.22 -0.62 1.74
N THR A 46 -11.98 0.33 1.18
CA THR A 46 -11.38 1.55 0.62
C THR A 46 -10.66 2.33 1.71
N GLU A 47 -9.41 2.67 1.46
CA GLU A 47 -8.60 3.44 2.37
C GLU A 47 -8.27 4.79 1.74
N LEU A 48 -8.55 5.87 2.47
CA LEU A 48 -8.36 7.24 1.96
C LEU A 48 -7.15 7.95 2.56
N GLN A 49 -6.48 7.32 3.51
CA GLN A 49 -5.34 7.93 4.20
C GLN A 49 -4.03 7.34 3.70
N ARG A 50 -3.20 8.20 3.14
CA ARG A 50 -1.86 7.82 2.67
C ARG A 50 -0.99 7.28 3.80
N GLY A 51 -1.19 7.79 5.00
CA GLY A 51 -0.41 7.41 6.18
C GLY A 51 -0.92 6.18 6.90
N LYS A 52 -1.90 5.45 6.34
CA LYS A 52 -2.40 4.23 6.96
C LYS A 52 -1.24 3.26 7.20
N LYS A 53 -1.13 2.76 8.42
CA LYS A 53 -0.11 1.77 8.79
C LYS A 53 -0.49 0.40 8.24
N ILE A 54 0.40 -0.17 7.45
CA ILE A 54 0.23 -1.48 6.85
C ILE A 54 1.17 -2.45 7.55
N HIS A 55 0.63 -3.55 8.03
CA HIS A 55 1.36 -4.53 8.84
C HIS A 55 1.53 -5.84 8.10
N ASP A 56 2.31 -6.71 8.67
CA ASP A 56 2.48 -8.09 8.19
C ASP A 56 1.12 -8.75 8.02
N GLY A 57 0.88 -9.33 6.86
CA GLY A 57 -0.38 -10.01 6.53
C GLY A 57 -1.42 -9.15 5.86
N ASP A 58 -1.23 -7.84 5.81
CA ASP A 58 -2.20 -6.94 5.14
C ASP A 58 -2.13 -7.10 3.62
N LEU A 59 -3.29 -6.94 2.98
CA LEU A 59 -3.42 -6.98 1.53
C LEU A 59 -3.85 -5.62 1.01
N ILE A 60 -3.15 -5.13 0.01
CA ILE A 60 -3.47 -3.86 -0.66
C ILE A 60 -3.94 -4.20 -2.07
N SER A 61 -5.03 -3.58 -2.51
CA SER A 61 -5.53 -3.74 -3.87
C SER A 61 -5.58 -2.39 -4.57
N TYR A 62 -5.05 -2.35 -5.79
CA TYR A 62 -5.05 -1.16 -6.62
C TYR A 62 -4.88 -1.57 -8.08
N ASN A 63 -5.69 -0.99 -8.96
CA ASN A 63 -5.59 -1.14 -10.41
C ASN A 63 -5.54 -2.61 -10.85
N GLY A 64 -6.39 -3.45 -10.24
CA GLY A 64 -6.46 -4.87 -10.57
C GLY A 64 -5.35 -5.72 -10.00
N GLU A 65 -4.41 -5.12 -9.28
CA GLU A 65 -3.30 -5.81 -8.66
C GLU A 65 -3.53 -5.98 -7.16
N THR A 66 -3.07 -7.09 -6.61
CA THR A 66 -3.08 -7.33 -5.16
C THR A 66 -1.66 -7.40 -4.65
N VAL A 67 -1.39 -6.69 -3.57
CA VAL A 67 -0.08 -6.65 -2.92
C VAL A 67 -0.20 -7.32 -1.56
N LYS A 68 0.61 -8.34 -1.32
CA LYS A 68 0.71 -8.96 -0.01
C LYS A 68 1.91 -8.35 0.73
N VAL A 69 1.65 -7.85 1.93
CA VAL A 69 2.68 -7.25 2.76
C VAL A 69 3.10 -8.25 3.83
N SER A 70 4.40 -8.45 3.97
CA SER A 70 4.94 -9.36 4.98
C SER A 70 6.13 -8.70 5.68
N LYS A 71 6.46 -9.21 6.84
CA LYS A 71 7.61 -8.72 7.57
C LYS A 71 8.82 -9.65 7.46
#